data_a62e01a8c49c3c708446695dfac9c846
#
_entry.id   a62e01a8c49c3c708446695dfac9c846
#
_cell.length_a   1.000
_cell.length_b   1.000
_cell.length_c   1.000
_cell.angle_alpha   90.00
_cell.angle_beta   90.00
_cell.angle_gamma   90.00
#
_symmetry.space_group_name_H-M   'P 1'
#
loop_
_entity.id
_entity.type
_entity.pdbx_description
1 polymer ?
#
loop_
_entity_poly.entity_id
_entity_poly.type
_entity_poly.pdbx_seq_one_letter_code
_entity_poly.pdbx_strand_id
1 'polypeptide(L)'
;MRKQQPKKIPLAPDPKFGDALVTRFVNCMMWGGKKSIALKIFYDALDKVEKNAGEPGYDVWKRAMANVAPGVEVKSRRIGGATFQIPTEIRADRKISLTIKWMIKYSRDRNGRTMADKLSNEIIAAAKGEGNAVKKKDDTHRMAEANKAFAHFRV
;
A
#
# COMPACT_ATOMS: atom_id res chain seq x y z
N MET A 1 -16.10 15.77 -23.65
CA MET A 1 -14.72 15.44 -24.09
C MET A 1 -13.81 15.34 -22.87
N ARG A 2 -13.00 14.32 -22.73
CA ARG A 2 -12.00 14.23 -21.67
C ARG A 2 -10.83 15.17 -21.99
N LYS A 3 -10.55 16.12 -21.09
CA LYS A 3 -9.38 16.98 -21.19
C LYS A 3 -8.09 16.14 -21.07
N GLN A 4 -7.01 16.64 -21.64
CA GLN A 4 -5.68 16.02 -21.53
C GLN A 4 -5.30 15.87 -20.06
N GLN A 5 -4.73 14.72 -19.70
CA GLN A 5 -4.27 14.49 -18.32
C GLN A 5 -3.11 15.45 -17.99
N PRO A 6 -3.04 15.98 -16.77
CA PRO A 6 -1.93 16.83 -16.35
C PRO A 6 -0.61 16.06 -16.41
N LYS A 7 0.48 16.76 -16.75
CA LYS A 7 1.82 16.16 -16.73
C LYS A 7 2.14 15.63 -15.32
N LYS A 8 2.63 14.41 -15.25
CA LYS A 8 3.11 13.85 -13.97
C LYS A 8 4.38 14.57 -13.55
N ILE A 9 4.37 15.16 -12.37
CA ILE A 9 5.54 15.79 -11.77
C ILE A 9 6.35 14.67 -11.09
N PRO A 10 7.66 14.51 -11.41
CA PRO A 10 8.51 13.53 -10.74
C PRO A 10 8.65 13.90 -9.26
N LEU A 11 8.55 12.90 -8.39
CA LEU A 11 8.79 13.09 -6.96
C LEU A 11 10.30 13.14 -6.69
N ALA A 12 10.74 14.13 -5.92
CA ALA A 12 12.10 14.14 -5.42
C ALA A 12 12.35 12.91 -4.53
N PRO A 13 13.49 12.24 -4.68
CA PRO A 13 13.84 11.10 -3.84
C PRO A 13 14.02 11.53 -2.37
N ASP A 14 13.87 10.56 -1.47
CA ASP A 14 14.11 10.78 -0.04
C ASP A 14 15.60 11.05 0.26
N PRO A 15 15.93 12.02 1.13
CA PRO A 15 17.32 12.38 1.39
C PRO A 15 18.12 11.26 2.09
N LYS A 16 17.48 10.41 2.90
CA LYS A 16 18.17 9.33 3.66
C LYS A 16 18.39 8.09 2.80
N PHE A 17 17.41 7.68 2.02
CA PHE A 17 17.43 6.43 1.24
C PHE A 17 17.54 6.62 -0.29
N GLY A 18 17.46 7.85 -0.79
CA GLY A 18 17.53 8.13 -2.24
C GLY A 18 16.37 7.54 -3.05
N ASP A 19 15.27 7.10 -2.40
CA ASP A 19 14.16 6.41 -3.05
C ASP A 19 12.89 7.27 -3.12
N ALA A 20 12.37 7.48 -4.33
CA ALA A 20 11.12 8.20 -4.56
C ALA A 20 9.88 7.45 -3.99
N LEU A 21 9.97 6.11 -3.79
CA LEU A 21 8.91 5.32 -3.18
C LEU A 21 8.72 5.71 -1.70
N VAL A 22 9.81 5.98 -0.98
CA VAL A 22 9.78 6.47 0.40
C VAL A 22 9.06 7.82 0.46
N THR A 23 9.43 8.76 -0.42
CA THR A 23 8.76 10.06 -0.51
C THR A 23 7.26 9.90 -0.77
N ARG A 24 6.88 8.99 -1.69
CA ARG A 24 5.48 8.70 -1.99
C ARG A 24 4.74 8.12 -0.78
N PHE A 25 5.37 7.22 -0.03
CA PHE A 25 4.82 6.62 1.18
C PHE A 25 4.57 7.68 2.25
N VAL A 26 5.57 8.51 2.54
CA VAL A 26 5.50 9.60 3.53
C VAL A 26 4.43 10.62 3.14
N ASN A 27 4.35 11.01 1.86
CA ASN A 27 3.32 11.92 1.37
C ASN A 27 1.89 11.36 1.55
N CYS A 28 1.71 10.03 1.41
CA CYS A 28 0.43 9.38 1.66
C CYS A 28 0.09 9.25 3.15
N MET A 29 1.12 9.14 4.01
CA MET A 29 0.96 9.05 5.46
C MET A 29 0.70 10.42 6.10
N MET A 30 1.20 11.48 5.48
CA MET A 30 1.10 12.85 5.96
C MET A 30 -0.35 13.31 6.15
N TRP A 31 -0.61 14.06 7.23
CA TRP A 31 -1.87 14.74 7.49
C TRP A 31 -1.64 16.25 7.65
N GLY A 32 -2.58 17.05 7.16
CA GLY A 32 -2.55 18.51 7.31
C GLY A 32 -1.28 19.18 6.78
N GLY A 33 -0.61 18.59 5.78
CA GLY A 33 0.64 19.12 5.21
C GLY A 33 1.88 18.97 6.10
N LYS A 34 1.78 18.28 7.26
CA LYS A 34 2.89 18.16 8.23
C LYS A 34 3.91 17.11 7.80
N LYS A 35 4.68 17.39 6.75
CA LYS A 35 5.61 16.44 6.14
C LYS A 35 6.78 16.07 7.06
N SER A 36 7.33 17.02 7.83
CA SER A 36 8.43 16.76 8.76
C SER A 36 8.06 15.74 9.84
N ILE A 37 6.84 15.83 10.38
CA ILE A 37 6.32 14.86 11.35
C ILE A 37 6.16 13.48 10.71
N ALA A 38 5.62 13.41 9.49
CA ALA A 38 5.46 12.14 8.79
C ALA A 38 6.81 11.47 8.47
N LEU A 39 7.83 12.25 8.06
CA LEU A 39 9.20 11.76 7.88
C LEU A 39 9.77 11.19 9.18
N LYS A 40 9.66 11.94 10.27
CA LYS A 40 10.11 11.47 11.57
C LYS A 40 9.46 10.16 11.99
N ILE A 41 8.12 10.06 11.87
CA ILE A 41 7.38 8.83 12.17
C ILE A 41 7.89 7.65 11.33
N PHE A 42 8.15 7.88 10.05
CA PHE A 42 8.62 6.84 9.14
C PHE A 42 10.02 6.36 9.52
N TYR A 43 10.97 7.27 9.79
CA TYR A 43 12.33 6.91 10.20
C TYR A 43 12.35 6.23 11.56
N ASP A 44 11.62 6.76 12.56
CA ASP A 44 11.49 6.13 13.87
C ASP A 44 10.89 4.72 13.76
N ALA A 45 9.96 4.50 12.81
CA ALA A 45 9.40 3.17 12.56
C ALA A 45 10.44 2.21 11.97
N LEU A 46 11.24 2.66 11.00
CA LEU A 46 12.31 1.84 10.42
C LEU A 46 13.40 1.50 11.44
N ASP A 47 13.81 2.45 12.28
CA ASP A 47 14.78 2.21 13.35
C ASP A 47 14.23 1.16 14.36
N LYS A 48 12.93 1.15 14.63
CA LYS A 48 12.29 0.11 15.46
C LYS A 48 12.22 -1.23 14.75
N VAL A 49 11.95 -1.25 13.44
CA VAL A 49 11.99 -2.47 12.63
C VAL A 49 13.38 -3.10 12.69
N GLU A 50 14.42 -2.30 12.51
CA GLU A 50 15.81 -2.75 12.55
C GLU A 50 16.17 -3.36 13.91
N LYS A 51 15.79 -2.72 15.02
CA LYS A 51 16.00 -3.24 16.38
C LYS A 51 15.29 -4.57 16.64
N ASN A 52 14.09 -4.72 16.08
CA ASN A 52 13.24 -5.91 16.32
C ASN A 52 13.50 -7.07 15.35
N ALA A 53 13.90 -6.78 14.12
CA ALA A 53 14.14 -7.78 13.09
C ALA A 53 15.61 -8.18 12.96
N GLY A 54 16.55 -7.34 13.44
CA GLY A 54 17.99 -7.58 13.29
C GLY A 54 18.52 -7.40 11.85
N GLU A 55 17.69 -6.86 10.96
CA GLU A 55 18.00 -6.59 9.55
C GLU A 55 17.76 -5.10 9.25
N PRO A 56 18.40 -4.52 8.21
CA PRO A 56 18.18 -3.13 7.83
C PRO A 56 16.70 -2.83 7.65
N GLY A 57 16.15 -1.88 8.41
CA GLY A 57 14.72 -1.58 8.44
C GLY A 57 14.15 -1.23 7.07
N TYR A 58 14.95 -0.62 6.19
CA TYR A 58 14.57 -0.28 4.83
C TYR A 58 14.33 -1.53 3.94
N ASP A 59 15.17 -2.56 4.05
CA ASP A 59 15.02 -3.78 3.27
C ASP A 59 13.81 -4.59 3.72
N VAL A 60 13.58 -4.65 5.04
CA VAL A 60 12.38 -5.26 5.62
C VAL A 60 11.12 -4.54 5.12
N TRP A 61 11.14 -3.19 5.08
CA TRP A 61 10.03 -2.40 4.54
C TRP A 61 9.79 -2.67 3.05
N LYS A 62 10.83 -2.76 2.22
CA LYS A 62 10.69 -3.13 0.80
C LYS A 62 10.08 -4.51 0.62
N ARG A 63 10.52 -5.49 1.39
CA ARG A 63 9.96 -6.84 1.42
C ARG A 63 8.48 -6.83 1.82
N ALA A 64 8.12 -6.07 2.86
CA ALA A 64 6.74 -5.88 3.27
C ALA A 64 5.87 -5.27 2.15
N MET A 65 6.37 -4.23 1.48
CA MET A 65 5.68 -3.60 0.35
C MET A 65 5.46 -4.59 -0.81
N ALA A 66 6.43 -5.45 -1.11
CA ALA A 66 6.30 -6.49 -2.13
C ALA A 66 5.23 -7.53 -1.75
N ASN A 67 5.20 -7.96 -0.48
CA ASN A 67 4.24 -8.95 0.02
C ASN A 67 2.80 -8.43 0.03
N VAL A 68 2.58 -7.14 0.29
CA VAL A 68 1.24 -6.51 0.31
C VAL A 68 0.75 -6.14 -1.10
N ALA A 69 1.63 -6.08 -2.09
CA ALA A 69 1.30 -5.62 -3.42
C ALA A 69 0.30 -6.56 -4.14
N PRO A 70 -0.94 -6.09 -4.47
CA PRO A 70 -1.94 -6.92 -5.13
C PRO A 70 -1.66 -7.07 -6.63
N GLY A 71 -1.96 -8.24 -7.20
CA GLY A 71 -1.91 -8.50 -8.65
C GLY A 71 -3.20 -8.11 -9.37
N VAL A 72 -4.34 -8.29 -8.69
CA VAL A 72 -5.69 -8.07 -9.24
C VAL A 72 -6.55 -7.25 -8.29
N GLU A 73 -7.49 -6.51 -8.84
CA GLU A 73 -8.54 -5.80 -8.08
C GLU A 73 -9.92 -6.14 -8.67
N VAL A 74 -10.95 -5.98 -7.86
CA VAL A 74 -12.34 -6.20 -8.28
C VAL A 74 -13.00 -4.84 -8.48
N LYS A 75 -13.60 -4.62 -9.65
CA LYS A 75 -14.35 -3.41 -9.97
C LYS A 75 -15.83 -3.74 -10.16
N SER A 76 -16.68 -2.97 -9.47
CA SER A 76 -18.13 -3.07 -9.65
C SER A 76 -18.55 -2.42 -10.97
N ARG A 77 -19.36 -3.13 -11.78
CA ARG A 77 -19.95 -2.62 -13.01
C ARG A 77 -21.43 -3.02 -13.08
N ARG A 78 -22.27 -2.09 -13.48
CA ARG A 78 -23.68 -2.35 -13.66
C ARG A 78 -23.95 -2.77 -15.11
N ILE A 79 -24.54 -3.96 -15.29
CA ILE A 79 -24.88 -4.54 -16.60
C ILE A 79 -26.33 -5.02 -16.52
N GLY A 80 -27.20 -4.52 -17.41
CA GLY A 80 -28.60 -4.95 -17.45
C GLY A 80 -29.38 -4.80 -16.15
N GLY A 81 -29.02 -3.79 -15.29
CA GLY A 81 -29.67 -3.58 -14.00
C GLY A 81 -29.01 -4.29 -12.80
N ALA A 82 -28.22 -5.34 -13.02
CA ALA A 82 -27.47 -6.04 -11.97
C ALA A 82 -26.04 -5.49 -11.83
N THR A 83 -25.50 -5.52 -10.61
CA THR A 83 -24.12 -5.09 -10.32
C THR A 83 -23.21 -6.31 -10.26
N PHE A 84 -22.24 -6.37 -11.16
CA PHE A 84 -21.25 -7.43 -11.22
C PHE A 84 -19.90 -6.95 -10.70
N GLN A 85 -19.19 -7.85 -10.02
CA GLN A 85 -17.82 -7.64 -9.54
C GLN A 85 -16.85 -8.23 -10.57
N ILE A 86 -16.18 -7.38 -11.34
CA ILE A 86 -15.33 -7.80 -12.46
C ILE A 86 -13.86 -7.76 -12.02
N PRO A 87 -13.12 -8.88 -12.04
CA PRO A 87 -11.71 -8.90 -11.76
C PRO A 87 -10.92 -8.21 -12.89
N THR A 88 -10.04 -7.31 -12.51
CA THR A 88 -9.17 -6.57 -13.44
C THR A 88 -7.74 -6.57 -12.95
N GLU A 89 -6.79 -6.70 -13.87
CA GLU A 89 -5.37 -6.52 -13.56
C GLU A 89 -5.06 -5.09 -13.15
N ILE A 90 -4.09 -4.93 -12.26
CA ILE A 90 -3.74 -3.64 -11.70
C ILE A 90 -2.52 -3.07 -12.42
N ARG A 91 -2.62 -1.83 -12.93
CA ARG A 91 -1.46 -1.11 -13.48
C ARG A 91 -0.42 -0.84 -12.40
N ALA A 92 0.87 -0.80 -12.76
CA ALA A 92 1.98 -0.63 -11.83
C ALA A 92 1.82 0.56 -10.87
N ASP A 93 1.45 1.73 -11.38
CA ASP A 93 1.21 2.93 -10.55
C ASP A 93 0.09 2.74 -9.52
N ARG A 94 -0.97 2.05 -9.91
CA ARG A 94 -2.13 1.75 -9.06
C ARG A 94 -1.77 0.71 -8.01
N LYS A 95 -0.99 -0.30 -8.38
CA LYS A 95 -0.47 -1.33 -7.48
C LYS A 95 0.28 -0.70 -6.32
N ILE A 96 1.25 0.17 -6.60
CA ILE A 96 2.00 0.91 -5.58
C ILE A 96 1.06 1.73 -4.69
N SER A 97 0.12 2.45 -5.29
CA SER A 97 -0.83 3.30 -4.53
C SER A 97 -1.72 2.49 -3.58
N LEU A 98 -2.21 1.32 -4.01
CA LEU A 98 -3.01 0.43 -3.16
C LEU A 98 -2.18 -0.15 -2.02
N THR A 99 -0.97 -0.61 -2.32
CA THR A 99 -0.04 -1.16 -1.32
C THR A 99 0.23 -0.14 -0.21
N ILE A 100 0.58 1.10 -0.58
CA ILE A 100 0.83 2.18 0.39
C ILE A 100 -0.43 2.46 1.23
N LYS A 101 -1.60 2.60 0.59
CA LYS A 101 -2.86 2.88 1.28
C LYS A 101 -3.23 1.78 2.27
N TRP A 102 -3.08 0.51 1.89
CA TRP A 102 -3.39 -0.60 2.78
C TRP A 102 -2.41 -0.68 3.94
N MET A 103 -1.11 -0.56 3.67
CA MET A 103 -0.10 -0.54 4.73
C MET A 103 -0.39 0.56 5.77
N ILE A 104 -0.66 1.79 5.32
CA ILE A 104 -0.94 2.92 6.21
C ILE A 104 -2.27 2.71 6.97
N LYS A 105 -3.32 2.27 6.27
CA LYS A 105 -4.63 2.06 6.89
C LYS A 105 -4.53 1.04 8.02
N TYR A 106 -4.02 -0.15 7.73
CA TYR A 106 -3.94 -1.22 8.72
C TYR A 106 -2.91 -0.96 9.81
N SER A 107 -1.87 -0.17 9.54
CA SER A 107 -1.01 0.35 10.62
C SER A 107 -1.79 1.25 11.58
N ARG A 108 -2.64 2.14 11.08
CA ARG A 108 -3.46 3.02 11.92
C ARG A 108 -4.48 2.25 12.77
N ASP A 109 -5.03 1.17 12.21
CA ASP A 109 -6.01 0.32 12.87
C ASP A 109 -5.40 -0.59 13.95
N ARG A 110 -4.05 -0.74 13.99
CA ARG A 110 -3.36 -1.51 15.03
C ARG A 110 -3.42 -0.84 16.39
N ASN A 111 -3.40 -1.64 17.44
CA ASN A 111 -3.16 -1.17 18.78
C ASN A 111 -1.69 -0.78 18.95
N GLY A 112 -1.43 0.33 19.64
CA GLY A 112 -0.09 0.84 19.89
C GLY A 112 -0.11 2.25 20.41
N ARG A 113 0.95 2.65 21.13
CA ARG A 113 1.03 3.97 21.76
C ARG A 113 1.28 5.07 20.73
N THR A 114 2.21 4.84 19.79
CA THR A 114 2.59 5.82 18.77
C THR A 114 2.35 5.27 17.36
N MET A 115 2.22 6.18 16.36
CA MET A 115 2.10 5.74 14.97
C MET A 115 3.36 5.00 14.48
N ALA A 116 4.54 5.36 15.01
CA ALA A 116 5.79 4.65 14.71
C ALA A 116 5.75 3.19 15.19
N ASP A 117 5.22 2.92 16.39
CA ASP A 117 5.04 1.55 16.91
C ASP A 117 4.05 0.74 16.05
N LYS A 118 2.92 1.37 15.71
CA LYS A 118 1.89 0.74 14.88
C LYS A 118 2.43 0.38 13.50
N LEU A 119 3.17 1.30 12.88
CA LEU A 119 3.75 1.12 11.56
C LEU A 119 4.87 0.07 11.57
N SER A 120 5.78 0.10 12.55
CA SER A 120 6.85 -0.90 12.66
C SER A 120 6.29 -2.32 12.82
N ASN A 121 5.27 -2.49 13.66
CA ASN A 121 4.63 -3.79 13.87
C ASN A 121 3.92 -4.31 12.62
N GLU A 122 3.26 -3.42 11.83
CA GLU A 122 2.65 -3.83 10.56
C GLU A 122 3.70 -4.19 9.51
N ILE A 123 4.81 -3.43 9.42
CA ILE A 123 5.93 -3.71 8.50
C ILE A 123 6.53 -5.09 8.80
N ILE A 124 6.83 -5.38 10.07
CA ILE A 124 7.40 -6.67 10.48
C ILE A 124 6.44 -7.83 10.14
N ALA A 125 5.17 -7.70 10.47
CA ALA A 125 4.18 -8.71 10.15
C ALA A 125 4.04 -8.91 8.63
N ALA A 126 3.93 -7.82 7.86
CA ALA A 126 3.81 -7.89 6.41
C ALA A 126 5.07 -8.45 5.74
N ALA A 127 6.26 -8.19 6.27
CA ALA A 127 7.51 -8.78 5.77
C ALA A 127 7.55 -10.31 5.94
N LYS A 128 6.90 -10.84 6.98
CA LYS A 128 6.71 -12.28 7.22
C LYS A 128 5.56 -12.89 6.41
N GLY A 129 4.82 -12.08 5.64
CA GLY A 129 3.62 -12.53 4.93
C GLY A 129 2.36 -12.59 5.80
N GLU A 130 2.39 -11.97 6.96
CA GLU A 130 1.31 -11.91 7.93
C GLU A 130 0.75 -10.47 8.04
N GLY A 131 -0.25 -10.28 8.89
CA GLY A 131 -0.81 -8.97 9.15
C GLY A 131 -2.03 -8.62 8.31
N ASN A 132 -2.73 -7.56 8.72
CA ASN A 132 -4.01 -7.19 8.14
C ASN A 132 -3.87 -6.62 6.71
N ALA A 133 -2.73 -6.01 6.38
CA ALA A 133 -2.46 -5.52 5.04
C ALA A 133 -2.31 -6.67 4.03
N VAL A 134 -1.60 -7.76 4.40
CA VAL A 134 -1.47 -8.97 3.60
C VAL A 134 -2.81 -9.70 3.50
N LYS A 135 -3.52 -9.84 4.62
CA LYS A 135 -4.88 -10.41 4.63
C LYS A 135 -5.81 -9.69 3.66
N LYS A 136 -5.75 -8.35 3.60
CA LYS A 136 -6.54 -7.58 2.63
C LYS A 136 -6.19 -7.89 1.18
N LYS A 137 -4.91 -8.09 0.87
CA LYS A 137 -4.49 -8.56 -0.45
C LYS A 137 -5.11 -9.92 -0.76
N ASP A 138 -4.99 -10.88 0.15
CA ASP A 138 -5.49 -12.24 -0.04
C ASP A 138 -7.01 -12.28 -0.18
N ASP A 139 -7.75 -11.50 0.62
CA ASP A 139 -9.19 -11.35 0.50
C ASP A 139 -9.59 -10.76 -0.88
N THR A 140 -8.82 -9.77 -1.37
CA THR A 140 -9.06 -9.18 -2.70
C THR A 140 -8.79 -10.20 -3.82
N HIS A 141 -7.73 -10.99 -3.72
CA HIS A 141 -7.42 -12.06 -4.67
C HIS A 141 -8.49 -13.15 -4.63
N ARG A 142 -8.95 -13.56 -3.45
CA ARG A 142 -10.02 -14.55 -3.28
C ARG A 142 -11.34 -14.06 -3.89
N MET A 143 -11.69 -12.78 -3.68
CA MET A 143 -12.86 -12.19 -4.34
C MET A 143 -12.71 -12.14 -5.86
N ALA A 144 -11.53 -11.84 -6.38
CA ALA A 144 -11.26 -11.83 -7.81
C ALA A 144 -11.37 -13.24 -8.41
N GLU A 145 -10.89 -14.26 -7.71
CA GLU A 145 -10.98 -15.65 -8.13
C GLU A 145 -12.43 -16.16 -8.14
N ALA A 146 -13.19 -15.89 -7.08
CA ALA A 146 -14.62 -16.24 -7.01
C ALA A 146 -15.44 -15.58 -8.13
N ASN A 147 -15.05 -14.42 -8.61
CA ASN A 147 -15.72 -13.69 -9.70
C ASN A 147 -15.06 -13.88 -11.06
N LYS A 148 -14.17 -14.85 -11.23
CA LYS A 148 -13.42 -15.10 -12.48
C LYS A 148 -14.32 -15.34 -13.69
N ALA A 149 -15.49 -15.94 -13.48
CA ALA A 149 -16.48 -16.17 -14.54
C ALA A 149 -16.95 -14.86 -15.23
N PHE A 150 -16.90 -13.72 -14.54
CA PHE A 150 -17.29 -12.41 -15.07
C PHE A 150 -16.14 -11.62 -15.71
N ALA A 151 -14.96 -12.22 -15.84
CA ALA A 151 -13.79 -11.56 -16.43
C ALA A 151 -14.00 -11.13 -17.90
N HIS A 152 -14.88 -11.81 -18.63
CA HIS A 152 -15.20 -11.49 -20.02
C HIS A 152 -15.96 -10.16 -20.18
N PHE A 153 -16.58 -9.63 -19.12
CA PHE A 153 -17.17 -8.28 -19.10
C PHE A 153 -16.15 -7.14 -18.90
N ARG A 154 -14.87 -7.48 -18.92
CA ARG A 154 -13.77 -6.51 -18.86
C ARG A 154 -13.71 -5.71 -20.15
N VAL A 155 -13.70 -4.36 -20.04
CA VAL A 155 -13.50 -3.39 -21.13
C VAL A 155 -12.34 -2.49 -20.77
#